data_2e473bd3c3a008d4681c1bdd96cd20d2
#
_entry.id   2e473bd3c3a008d4681c1bdd96cd20d2
#
_cell.length_a   1.000
_cell.length_b   1.000
_cell.length_c   1.000
_cell.angle_alpha   90.00
_cell.angle_beta   90.00
_cell.angle_gamma   90.00
#
_symmetry.space_group_name_H-M   'P 1'
#
loop_
_entity.id
_entity.type
_entity.pdbx_description
1 polymer ?
#
loop_
_entity_poly.entity_id
_entity_poly.type
_entity_poly.pdbx_seq_one_letter_code
_entity_poly.pdbx_strand_id
1 'polypeptide(L)'
;GLMYRAVMSHYPDETRWAVDNMWTGASIDALLPGLHKIAQTMPPPPSHMLWLNWSPPPERPDMAFSVEDDTYIALYAGWKHAKEDAKYASWPESHMREMSHLATGCQLADENLGRRPARFVTEDRMAKLDEIRANRDPKKRFHAWMGRP
;
A
#
# COMPACT_ATOMS: atom_id res chain seq x y z
N GLY A 1 4.67 16.77 19.82
CA GLY A 1 6.03 16.61 20.33
C GLY A 1 7.10 16.44 19.26
N LEU A 2 8.33 16.18 19.66
CA LEU A 2 9.49 16.06 18.75
C LEU A 2 9.29 14.96 17.70
N MET A 3 8.80 13.80 18.11
CA MET A 3 8.54 12.65 17.21
C MET A 3 7.54 13.02 16.09
N TYR A 4 6.45 13.72 16.41
CA TYR A 4 5.49 14.17 15.42
C TYR A 4 6.15 15.09 14.37
N ARG A 5 6.97 16.05 14.81
CA ARG A 5 7.68 16.95 13.89
C ARG A 5 8.67 16.20 13.00
N ALA A 6 9.37 15.21 13.54
CA ALA A 6 10.31 14.40 12.78
C ALA A 6 9.58 13.60 11.68
N VAL A 7 8.44 12.98 12.01
CA VAL A 7 7.63 12.26 11.02
C VAL A 7 7.09 13.22 9.97
N MET A 8 6.48 14.34 10.38
CA MET A 8 5.87 15.30 9.46
C MET A 8 6.89 16.01 8.55
N SER A 9 8.17 16.06 8.93
CA SER A 9 9.21 16.60 8.05
C SER A 9 9.44 15.79 6.76
N HIS A 10 9.01 14.53 6.73
CA HIS A 10 9.05 13.68 5.54
C HIS A 10 7.88 13.97 4.59
N TYR A 11 6.85 14.67 5.05
CA TYR A 11 5.64 14.99 4.29
C TYR A 11 5.45 16.52 4.23
N PRO A 12 6.30 17.24 3.48
CA PRO A 12 6.20 18.70 3.39
C PRO A 12 4.90 19.14 2.74
N ASP A 13 4.38 20.28 3.22
CA ASP A 13 3.19 20.90 2.65
C ASP A 13 3.38 21.25 1.16
N GLU A 14 2.29 21.43 0.44
CA GLU A 14 2.27 21.77 -0.99
C GLU A 14 3.00 20.74 -1.89
N THR A 15 3.11 19.51 -1.43
CA THR A 15 3.70 18.40 -2.17
C THR A 15 2.60 17.54 -2.77
N ARG A 16 2.76 17.18 -4.03
CA ARG A 16 1.95 16.16 -4.72
C ARG A 16 2.52 14.81 -4.40
N TRP A 17 1.65 13.85 -4.11
CA TRP A 17 2.07 12.52 -3.71
C TRP A 17 1.44 11.43 -4.58
N ALA A 18 2.20 10.40 -4.85
CA ALA A 18 1.72 9.09 -5.24
C ALA A 18 2.31 8.06 -4.28
N VAL A 19 1.49 7.11 -3.89
CA VAL A 19 1.89 6.07 -2.94
C VAL A 19 1.36 4.72 -3.41
N ASP A 20 2.07 3.66 -3.07
CA ASP A 20 1.59 2.29 -3.17
C ASP A 20 2.37 1.41 -2.20
N ASN A 21 1.81 0.26 -1.82
CA ASN A 21 2.38 -0.56 -0.76
C ASN A 21 2.12 -2.05 -0.93
N MET A 22 2.84 -2.84 -0.15
CA MET A 22 2.56 -4.26 0.02
C MET A 22 2.97 -4.78 1.39
N TRP A 23 2.29 -5.82 1.84
CA TRP A 23 2.76 -6.76 2.84
C TRP A 23 3.44 -7.94 2.17
N THR A 24 4.48 -8.48 2.79
CA THR A 24 5.23 -9.62 2.24
C THR A 24 5.92 -10.44 3.33
N GLY A 25 5.87 -11.77 3.21
CA GLY A 25 6.70 -12.71 3.95
C GLY A 25 7.87 -13.27 3.11
N ALA A 26 8.15 -12.66 1.96
CA ALA A 26 9.25 -13.09 1.11
C ALA A 26 10.61 -12.84 1.78
N SER A 27 11.58 -13.73 1.50
CA SER A 27 12.95 -13.56 1.98
C SER A 27 13.60 -12.30 1.40
N ILE A 28 14.59 -11.76 2.11
CA ILE A 28 15.34 -10.60 1.61
C ILE A 28 15.98 -10.88 0.25
N ASP A 29 16.46 -12.08 0.00
CA ASP A 29 17.07 -12.46 -1.27
C ASP A 29 16.06 -12.38 -2.42
N ALA A 30 14.80 -12.77 -2.19
CA ALA A 30 13.75 -12.65 -3.18
C ALA A 30 13.36 -11.17 -3.44
N LEU A 31 13.45 -10.31 -2.43
CA LEU A 31 13.13 -8.90 -2.53
C LEU A 31 14.26 -8.06 -3.17
N LEU A 32 15.52 -8.46 -3.02
CA LEU A 32 16.70 -7.69 -3.43
C LEU A 32 16.64 -7.15 -4.87
N PRO A 33 16.25 -7.92 -5.90
CA PRO A 33 16.19 -7.38 -7.27
C PRO A 33 15.23 -6.20 -7.40
N GLY A 34 14.06 -6.28 -6.77
CA GLY A 34 13.08 -5.20 -6.74
C GLY A 34 13.57 -3.98 -5.96
N LEU A 35 14.18 -4.21 -4.79
CA LEU A 35 14.74 -3.15 -3.95
C LEU A 35 15.88 -2.41 -4.64
N HIS A 36 16.77 -3.10 -5.35
CA HIS A 36 17.81 -2.46 -6.17
C HIS A 36 17.20 -1.56 -7.23
N LYS A 37 16.18 -2.01 -7.94
CA LYS A 37 15.51 -1.22 -8.97
C LYS A 37 14.82 0.01 -8.36
N ILE A 38 14.16 -0.14 -7.22
CA ILE A 38 13.58 0.98 -6.46
C ILE A 38 14.66 2.01 -6.12
N ALA A 39 15.78 1.58 -5.55
CA ALA A 39 16.87 2.47 -5.15
C ALA A 39 17.48 3.23 -6.34
N GLN A 40 17.64 2.55 -7.50
CA GLN A 40 18.21 3.15 -8.72
C GLN A 40 17.29 4.16 -9.38
N THR A 41 15.96 4.03 -9.20
CA THR A 41 14.95 4.84 -9.89
C THR A 41 14.22 5.80 -8.97
N MET A 42 14.58 5.85 -7.69
CA MET A 42 13.90 6.67 -6.69
C MET A 42 13.87 8.14 -7.12
N PRO A 43 12.68 8.76 -7.15
CA PRO A 43 12.57 10.17 -7.43
C PRO A 43 13.30 11.02 -6.36
N PRO A 44 13.64 12.29 -6.68
CA PRO A 44 14.29 13.17 -5.71
C PRO A 44 13.48 13.31 -4.40
N PRO A 45 14.13 13.72 -3.29
CA PRO A 45 13.40 14.07 -2.07
C PRO A 45 12.25 15.06 -2.35
N PRO A 46 11.12 14.89 -1.63
CA PRO A 46 10.91 14.10 -0.43
C PRO A 46 10.51 12.63 -0.65
N SER A 47 10.68 12.10 -1.87
CA SER A 47 10.36 10.69 -2.15
C SER A 47 11.17 9.76 -1.24
N HIS A 48 10.54 8.69 -0.78
CA HIS A 48 11.18 7.73 0.12
C HIS A 48 10.49 6.36 0.07
N MET A 49 11.15 5.38 0.64
CA MET A 49 10.60 4.07 0.93
C MET A 49 10.46 3.92 2.45
N LEU A 50 9.28 3.49 2.89
CA LEU A 50 9.06 3.04 4.25
C LEU A 50 9.23 1.52 4.29
N TRP A 51 10.04 1.04 5.23
CA TRP A 51 10.23 -0.37 5.54
C TRP A 51 9.93 -0.60 7.01
N LEU A 52 8.98 -1.49 7.30
CA LEU A 52 8.66 -1.90 8.66
C LEU A 52 8.83 -3.41 8.78
N ASN A 53 9.67 -3.84 9.72
CA ASN A 53 9.63 -5.20 10.20
C ASN A 53 8.43 -5.35 11.13
N TRP A 54 7.60 -6.33 10.85
CA TRP A 54 6.37 -6.59 11.57
C TRP A 54 6.39 -8.04 12.07
N SER A 55 5.66 -8.32 13.10
CA SER A 55 5.46 -9.67 13.61
C SER A 55 3.99 -9.80 13.93
N PRO A 56 3.17 -10.18 12.94
CA PRO A 56 1.75 -10.34 13.17
C PRO A 56 1.52 -11.43 14.24
N PRO A 57 0.54 -11.25 15.12
CA PRO A 57 0.22 -12.27 16.12
C PRO A 57 -0.19 -13.56 15.42
N PRO A 58 0.24 -14.75 15.92
CA PRO A 58 -0.10 -16.04 15.32
C PRO A 58 -1.61 -16.31 15.32
N GLU A 59 -2.31 -15.84 16.35
CA GLU A 59 -3.76 -15.85 16.43
C GLU A 59 -4.30 -14.46 16.22
N ARG A 60 -5.11 -14.29 15.19
CA ARG A 60 -5.75 -13.00 14.88
C ARG A 60 -7.19 -13.01 15.35
N PRO A 61 -7.70 -11.91 15.93
CA PRO A 61 -9.11 -11.76 16.20
C PRO A 61 -9.94 -11.83 14.92
N ASP A 62 -11.22 -12.11 15.05
CA ASP A 62 -12.16 -12.11 13.93
C ASP A 62 -12.38 -10.68 13.42
N MET A 63 -11.53 -10.24 12.51
CA MET A 63 -11.51 -8.88 11.96
C MET A 63 -11.30 -8.92 10.43
N ALA A 64 -11.74 -7.86 9.76
CA ALA A 64 -11.63 -7.76 8.31
C ALA A 64 -10.18 -7.70 7.83
N PHE A 65 -9.32 -6.88 8.46
CA PHE A 65 -7.92 -6.75 8.09
C PHE A 65 -7.16 -8.04 8.40
N SER A 66 -6.61 -8.68 7.40
CA SER A 66 -6.13 -10.07 7.50
C SER A 66 -4.94 -10.39 6.59
N VAL A 67 -4.33 -9.39 5.96
CA VAL A 67 -3.24 -9.59 4.99
C VAL A 67 -1.87 -9.10 5.47
N GLU A 68 -1.73 -8.80 6.77
CA GLU A 68 -0.42 -8.47 7.37
C GLU A 68 0.54 -9.64 7.24
N ASP A 69 1.81 -9.30 7.07
CA ASP A 69 2.91 -10.26 6.99
C ASP A 69 4.16 -9.70 7.69
N ASP A 70 5.28 -10.40 7.63
CA ASP A 70 6.51 -10.06 8.36
C ASP A 70 7.09 -8.69 8.00
N THR A 71 6.87 -8.26 6.77
CA THR A 71 7.42 -6.99 6.27
C THR A 71 6.35 -6.16 5.57
N TYR A 72 6.30 -4.88 5.93
CA TYR A 72 5.55 -3.86 5.19
C TYR A 72 6.50 -2.97 4.41
N ILE A 73 6.20 -2.78 3.13
CA ILE A 73 6.95 -1.90 2.23
C ILE A 73 5.96 -0.91 1.62
N ALA A 74 6.24 0.39 1.75
CA ALA A 74 5.49 1.43 1.06
C ALA A 74 6.44 2.38 0.32
N LEU A 75 6.05 2.77 -0.88
CA LEU A 75 6.80 3.68 -1.74
C LEU A 75 6.04 4.98 -1.87
N TYR A 76 6.70 6.07 -1.55
CA TYR A 76 6.17 7.43 -1.65
C TYR A 76 6.97 8.21 -2.68
N ALA A 77 6.32 8.62 -3.75
CA ALA A 77 6.87 9.61 -4.67
C ALA A 77 6.28 10.98 -4.34
N GLY A 78 7.13 11.95 -4.07
CA GLY A 78 6.75 13.32 -3.76
C GLY A 78 7.36 14.31 -4.77
N TRP A 79 6.56 15.26 -5.29
CA TRP A 79 7.02 16.30 -6.21
C TRP A 79 6.17 17.57 -6.07
N LYS A 80 6.67 18.70 -6.60
CA LYS A 80 5.99 19.98 -6.43
C LYS A 80 5.09 20.39 -7.59
N HIS A 81 5.52 20.17 -8.81
CA HIS A 81 4.91 20.79 -9.98
C HIS A 81 4.05 19.81 -10.77
N ALA A 82 2.81 20.17 -11.09
CA ALA A 82 1.88 19.34 -11.85
C ALA A 82 2.43 18.85 -13.20
N LYS A 83 3.34 19.60 -13.83
CA LYS A 83 4.03 19.19 -15.07
C LYS A 83 4.88 17.93 -14.92
N GLU A 84 5.20 17.54 -13.68
CA GLU A 84 6.00 16.35 -13.36
C GLU A 84 5.15 15.13 -13.04
N ASP A 85 3.80 15.25 -13.01
CA ASP A 85 2.88 14.15 -12.72
C ASP A 85 3.14 12.94 -13.61
N ALA A 86 3.31 13.16 -14.92
CA ALA A 86 3.58 12.08 -15.86
C ALA A 86 4.87 11.32 -15.57
N LYS A 87 5.83 11.96 -14.90
CA LYS A 87 7.13 11.38 -14.56
C LYS A 87 7.09 10.55 -13.28
N TYR A 88 6.35 11.01 -12.26
CA TYR A 88 6.46 10.44 -10.92
C TYR A 88 5.23 9.70 -10.42
N ALA A 89 4.03 10.04 -10.92
CA ALA A 89 2.79 9.49 -10.38
C ALA A 89 2.65 7.96 -10.52
N SER A 90 3.29 7.36 -11.53
CA SER A 90 3.24 5.91 -11.75
C SER A 90 4.42 5.15 -11.12
N TRP A 91 5.39 5.82 -10.54
CA TRP A 91 6.59 5.17 -10.02
C TRP A 91 6.30 4.15 -8.90
N PRO A 92 5.52 4.47 -7.84
CA PRO A 92 5.21 3.50 -6.80
C PRO A 92 4.42 2.31 -7.34
N GLU A 93 3.38 2.58 -8.15
CA GLU A 93 2.54 1.57 -8.76
C GLU A 93 3.35 0.59 -9.61
N SER A 94 4.26 1.09 -10.46
CA SER A 94 5.05 0.27 -11.37
C SER A 94 5.92 -0.72 -10.61
N HIS A 95 6.60 -0.28 -9.55
CA HIS A 95 7.43 -1.14 -8.71
C HIS A 95 6.59 -2.17 -7.94
N MET A 96 5.47 -1.76 -7.34
CA MET A 96 4.59 -2.68 -6.62
C MET A 96 3.94 -3.69 -7.55
N ARG A 97 3.67 -3.33 -8.80
CA ARG A 97 3.16 -4.26 -9.82
C ARG A 97 4.21 -5.32 -10.18
N GLU A 98 5.46 -4.93 -10.39
CA GLU A 98 6.55 -5.87 -10.67
C GLU A 98 6.80 -6.84 -9.52
N MET A 99 6.67 -6.38 -8.29
CA MET A 99 6.87 -7.18 -7.07
C MET A 99 5.59 -7.88 -6.59
N SER A 100 4.47 -7.77 -7.29
CA SER A 100 3.16 -8.27 -6.85
C SER A 100 3.14 -9.78 -6.55
N HIS A 101 3.98 -10.56 -7.22
CA HIS A 101 4.13 -12.01 -7.00
C HIS A 101 4.76 -12.36 -5.63
N LEU A 102 5.36 -11.40 -4.96
CA LEU A 102 5.94 -11.52 -3.62
C LEU A 102 5.00 -10.99 -2.53
N ALA A 103 3.88 -10.35 -2.92
CA ALA A 103 2.99 -9.68 -1.99
C ALA A 103 1.93 -10.64 -1.41
N THR A 104 1.73 -10.59 -0.10
CA THR A 104 0.59 -11.20 0.59
C THR A 104 -0.67 -10.36 0.42
N GLY A 105 -0.52 -9.04 0.38
CA GLY A 105 -1.59 -8.07 0.19
C GLY A 105 -1.11 -6.64 0.33
N CYS A 106 -2.04 -5.70 0.46
CA CYS A 106 -1.74 -4.30 0.70
C CYS A 106 -2.49 -3.74 1.91
N GLN A 107 -1.97 -2.64 2.46
CA GLN A 107 -2.60 -1.83 3.50
C GLN A 107 -3.49 -0.76 2.86
N LEU A 108 -4.70 -0.56 3.39
CA LEU A 108 -5.63 0.44 2.85
C LEU A 108 -5.23 1.89 3.14
N ALA A 109 -4.33 2.13 4.11
CA ALA A 109 -3.92 3.49 4.44
C ALA A 109 -3.10 4.17 3.32
N ASP A 110 -2.30 3.39 2.61
CA ASP A 110 -1.36 3.86 1.58
C ASP A 110 -1.63 3.16 0.23
N GLU A 111 -2.88 2.88 -0.05
CA GLU A 111 -3.31 2.07 -1.18
C GLU A 111 -3.35 2.86 -2.50
N ASN A 112 -3.29 2.13 -3.60
CA ASN A 112 -3.48 2.64 -4.96
C ASN A 112 -4.45 1.76 -5.77
N LEU A 113 -5.50 1.28 -5.12
CA LEU A 113 -6.45 0.29 -5.68
C LEU A 113 -7.14 0.76 -6.96
N GLY A 114 -7.29 2.08 -7.13
CA GLY A 114 -7.86 2.66 -8.35
C GLY A 114 -6.98 2.46 -9.59
N ARG A 115 -5.66 2.32 -9.41
CA ARG A 115 -4.69 2.12 -10.50
C ARG A 115 -4.08 0.72 -10.48
N ARG A 116 -3.86 0.16 -9.29
CA ARG A 116 -3.33 -1.19 -9.11
C ARG A 116 -4.24 -1.98 -8.17
N PRO A 117 -5.23 -2.70 -8.70
CA PRO A 117 -6.01 -3.64 -7.89
C PRO A 117 -5.09 -4.60 -7.13
N ALA A 118 -5.29 -4.71 -5.84
CA ALA A 118 -4.50 -5.57 -4.97
C ALA A 118 -5.37 -6.16 -3.87
N ARG A 119 -4.95 -7.30 -3.33
CA ARG A 119 -5.60 -7.96 -2.20
C ARG A 119 -5.37 -7.14 -0.94
N PHE A 120 -6.41 -6.80 -0.22
CA PHE A 120 -6.35 -6.07 1.06
C PHE A 120 -7.09 -6.78 2.20
N VAL A 121 -7.74 -7.91 1.91
CA VAL A 121 -8.45 -8.79 2.84
C VAL A 121 -8.31 -10.21 2.31
N THR A 122 -8.23 -11.22 3.17
CA THR A 122 -8.26 -12.63 2.75
C THR A 122 -9.60 -13.03 2.17
N GLU A 123 -9.64 -14.06 1.32
CA GLU A 123 -10.87 -14.45 0.60
C GLU A 123 -12.03 -14.80 1.53
N ASP A 124 -11.76 -15.51 2.62
CA ASP A 124 -12.75 -15.89 3.63
C ASP A 124 -13.33 -14.65 4.34
N ARG A 125 -12.48 -13.68 4.69
CA ARG A 125 -12.89 -12.43 5.31
C ARG A 125 -13.64 -11.53 4.36
N MET A 126 -13.25 -11.54 3.08
CA MET A 126 -13.96 -10.80 2.06
C MET A 126 -15.37 -11.37 1.82
N ALA A 127 -15.52 -12.68 1.77
CA ALA A 127 -16.82 -13.33 1.64
C ALA A 127 -17.75 -12.93 2.82
N LYS A 128 -17.21 -12.90 4.04
CA LYS A 128 -17.94 -12.45 5.23
C LYS A 128 -18.35 -10.98 5.15
N LEU A 129 -17.47 -10.11 4.66
CA LEU A 129 -17.78 -8.69 4.43
C LEU A 129 -18.88 -8.52 3.36
N ASP A 130 -18.83 -9.27 2.29
CA ASP A 130 -19.85 -9.24 1.23
C ASP A 130 -21.22 -9.70 1.77
N GLU A 131 -21.27 -10.73 2.60
CA GLU A 131 -22.48 -11.16 3.29
C GLU A 131 -23.05 -10.07 4.22
N ILE A 132 -22.20 -9.46 5.05
CA ILE A 132 -22.59 -8.36 5.94
C ILE A 132 -23.15 -7.19 5.10
N ARG A 133 -22.52 -6.84 3.99
CA ARG A 133 -23.00 -5.79 3.08
C ARG A 133 -24.34 -6.13 2.46
N ALA A 134 -24.51 -7.34 1.95
CA ALA A 134 -25.79 -7.78 1.38
C ALA A 134 -26.94 -7.65 2.38
N ASN A 135 -26.67 -7.98 3.64
CA ASN A 135 -27.66 -7.91 4.73
C ASN A 135 -27.94 -6.49 5.23
N ARG A 136 -26.90 -5.63 5.30
CA ARG A 136 -27.02 -4.29 5.89
C ARG A 136 -27.24 -3.18 4.86
N ASP A 137 -26.82 -3.39 3.61
CA ASP A 137 -27.00 -2.45 2.51
C ASP A 137 -27.57 -3.14 1.25
N PRO A 138 -28.78 -3.75 1.35
CA PRO A 138 -29.40 -4.46 0.22
C PRO A 138 -29.67 -3.54 -0.99
N LYS A 139 -29.74 -2.25 -0.78
CA LYS A 139 -29.95 -1.25 -1.83
C LYS A 139 -28.64 -0.67 -2.39
N LYS A 140 -27.48 -1.17 -1.94
CA LYS A 140 -26.15 -0.75 -2.37
C LYS A 140 -25.95 0.78 -2.32
N ARG A 141 -26.36 1.41 -1.22
CA ARG A 141 -26.26 2.88 -1.00
C ARG A 141 -24.87 3.33 -0.65
N PHE A 142 -24.07 2.46 -0.03
CA PHE A 142 -22.68 2.73 0.34
C PHE A 142 -21.74 2.28 -0.77
N HIS A 143 -20.68 3.05 -0.98
CA HIS A 143 -19.66 2.68 -1.94
C HIS A 143 -19.03 1.32 -1.62
N ALA A 144 -18.80 0.55 -2.68
CA ALA A 144 -17.97 -0.65 -2.59
C ALA A 144 -16.49 -0.27 -2.59
N TRP A 145 -15.65 -1.23 -2.18
CA TRP A 145 -14.22 -1.13 -2.37
C TRP A 145 -13.90 -0.99 -3.85
N MET A 146 -12.93 -0.13 -4.20
CA MET A 146 -12.48 0.01 -5.58
C MET A 146 -11.97 -1.31 -6.14
N GLY A 147 -12.29 -1.58 -7.42
CA GLY A 147 -11.91 -2.82 -8.08
C GLY A 147 -12.76 -4.04 -7.75
N ARG A 148 -13.82 -3.87 -6.95
CA ARG A 148 -14.81 -4.93 -6.73
C ARG A 148 -16.19 -4.49 -7.23
N PRO A 149 -16.92 -5.39 -7.92
CA PRO A 149 -18.27 -5.12 -8.40
C PRO A 149 -19.28 -4.95 -7.26
#